data_8bdccf81b1c68a95f9581ec6d2e4d63b
#
_entry.id   8bdccf81b1c68a95f9581ec6d2e4d63b
#
_cell.length_a   1.000
_cell.length_b   1.000
_cell.length_c   1.000
_cell.angle_alpha   90.00
_cell.angle_beta   90.00
_cell.angle_gamma   90.00
#
_symmetry.space_group_name_H-M   'P 1'
#
loop_
_entity.id
_entity.type
_entity.pdbx_description
1 polymer ?
#
loop_
_entity_poly.entity_id
_entity_poly.type
_entity_poly.pdbx_seq_one_letter_code
_entity_poly.pdbx_strand_id
1 'polypeptide(L)'
;IYYPIKLAKNVGANKIVCVVGKKSDNIIEKIRSFSDYTEIVEQPKQLGTGHAVLCAEESFSKSNETILILYGDCPLISEKSIKELLKLKNNGVDLAVLGFESQKPNGYGRMIIDSAGSLKKIVEAKDATQEESKVTFCNSGIMIAEGQTIYALLKNISNENSAGEFYLTDLVKKANEANLVVRAISCPENEAHGINNRFDLAKAEEHFQTSKRLEALEKGVTLVAPNTVFFSFDTDLGIDTVVEPNVIFGPEVSLKDNVKVKSFSYLEGCIVKSKVTIGPFARIRPETILDEGVKVGNFVEIKKSKLYKNAKASHLSYIGDASIGEDTNVGAGTIFCNYDGVSKHRIEVGKNSFIGSNASLVAPLKIGDRAMIAAGSTITDEVEKDSLALGRARQINKFKK
;
A
#
# COMPACT_ATOMS: atom_id res chain seq x y z
N ILE A 1 6.32 1.06 9.14
CA ILE A 1 5.40 1.71 10.10
C ILE A 1 3.96 1.85 9.56
N TYR A 2 3.75 2.11 8.25
CA TYR A 2 2.42 2.22 7.64
C TYR A 2 1.54 0.98 7.87
N TYR A 3 2.09 -0.21 7.62
CA TYR A 3 1.36 -1.48 7.73
C TYR A 3 0.84 -1.78 9.14
N PRO A 4 1.64 -1.66 10.22
CA PRO A 4 1.14 -1.84 11.58
C PRO A 4 0.05 -0.84 11.96
N ILE A 5 0.13 0.43 11.53
CA ILE A 5 -0.91 1.44 11.77
C ILE A 5 -2.20 1.07 11.03
N LYS A 6 -2.10 0.67 9.76
CA LYS A 6 -3.26 0.20 8.98
C LYS A 6 -3.89 -1.05 9.61
N LEU A 7 -3.07 -2.02 10.02
CA LEU A 7 -3.52 -3.22 10.71
C LEU A 7 -4.29 -2.88 11.99
N ALA A 8 -3.73 -2.02 12.85
CA ALA A 8 -4.37 -1.58 14.09
C ALA A 8 -5.76 -0.95 13.80
N LYS A 9 -5.86 -0.09 12.80
CA LYS A 9 -7.14 0.50 12.36
C LYS A 9 -8.13 -0.57 11.90
N ASN A 10 -7.69 -1.50 11.07
CA ASN A 10 -8.55 -2.55 10.49
C ASN A 10 -9.09 -3.52 11.54
N VAL A 11 -8.35 -3.78 12.62
CA VAL A 11 -8.82 -4.61 13.73
C VAL A 11 -9.65 -3.84 14.77
N GLY A 12 -9.91 -2.55 14.51
CA GLY A 12 -10.84 -1.74 15.31
C GLY A 12 -10.19 -0.95 16.45
N ALA A 13 -8.90 -0.63 16.37
CA ALA A 13 -8.27 0.23 17.36
C ALA A 13 -8.88 1.64 17.35
N ASN A 14 -9.35 2.10 18.50
CA ASN A 14 -9.92 3.44 18.69
C ASN A 14 -8.84 4.52 18.86
N LYS A 15 -7.66 4.11 19.33
CA LYS A 15 -6.50 4.98 19.54
C LYS A 15 -5.24 4.27 19.08
N ILE A 16 -4.36 4.99 18.41
CA ILE A 16 -3.05 4.50 17.96
C ILE A 16 -1.98 5.45 18.47
N VAL A 17 -0.99 4.91 19.16
CA VAL A 17 0.18 5.64 19.64
C VAL A 17 1.43 5.03 19.02
N CYS A 18 2.20 5.85 18.30
CA CYS A 18 3.49 5.45 17.77
C CYS A 18 4.61 5.97 18.66
N VAL A 19 5.38 5.05 19.24
CA VAL A 19 6.58 5.40 19.98
C VAL A 19 7.76 5.43 19.00
N VAL A 20 8.42 6.57 18.94
CA VAL A 20 9.55 6.82 18.03
C VAL A 20 10.81 7.21 18.81
N GLY A 21 11.98 6.86 18.30
CA GLY A 21 13.23 7.28 18.89
C GLY A 21 13.52 8.78 18.70
N LYS A 22 14.49 9.30 19.44
CA LYS A 22 14.96 10.67 19.28
C LYS A 22 15.49 10.92 17.86
N LYS A 23 15.22 12.11 17.29
CA LYS A 23 15.60 12.50 15.91
C LYS A 23 14.92 11.69 14.81
N SER A 24 13.66 11.36 15.00
CA SER A 24 12.84 10.60 14.03
C SER A 24 11.95 11.50 13.17
N ASP A 25 12.35 12.74 12.88
CA ASP A 25 11.54 13.73 12.16
C ASP A 25 11.00 13.19 10.83
N ASN A 26 11.82 12.49 10.06
CA ASN A 26 11.42 11.86 8.80
C ASN A 26 10.33 10.78 8.99
N ILE A 27 10.39 10.03 10.10
CA ILE A 27 9.40 9.00 10.43
C ILE A 27 8.10 9.69 10.86
N ILE A 28 8.20 10.72 11.68
CA ILE A 28 7.06 11.53 12.15
C ILE A 28 6.33 12.17 10.98
N GLU A 29 7.06 12.82 10.08
CA GLU A 29 6.50 13.42 8.87
C GLU A 29 5.78 12.36 8.02
N LYS A 30 6.42 11.19 7.85
CA LYS A 30 5.82 10.09 7.11
C LYS A 30 4.54 9.58 7.78
N ILE A 31 4.51 9.37 9.09
CA ILE A 31 3.30 8.98 9.82
C ILE A 31 2.18 10.01 9.59
N ARG A 32 2.45 11.28 9.74
CA ARG A 32 1.48 12.37 9.54
C ARG A 32 0.95 12.43 8.10
N SER A 33 1.74 12.03 7.11
CA SER A 33 1.31 12.03 5.70
C SER A 33 0.20 11.03 5.36
N PHE A 34 0.00 10.00 6.20
CA PHE A 34 -1.03 8.98 5.98
C PHE A 34 -1.94 8.72 7.20
N SER A 35 -1.67 9.35 8.33
CA SER A 35 -2.47 9.20 9.55
C SER A 35 -2.39 10.46 10.43
N ASP A 36 -3.41 11.27 10.38
CA ASP A 36 -3.59 12.47 11.20
C ASP A 36 -4.13 12.15 12.63
N TYR A 37 -4.65 10.95 12.81
CA TYR A 37 -5.22 10.47 14.08
C TYR A 37 -4.24 9.66 14.95
N THR A 38 -3.00 9.46 14.50
CA THR A 38 -1.97 8.73 15.26
C THR A 38 -1.24 9.69 16.20
N GLU A 39 -1.31 9.41 17.49
CA GLU A 39 -0.50 10.10 18.52
C GLU A 39 0.95 9.65 18.42
N ILE A 40 1.89 10.57 18.58
CA ILE A 40 3.33 10.30 18.51
C ILE A 40 3.95 10.61 19.87
N VAL A 41 4.66 9.63 20.41
CA VAL A 41 5.38 9.74 21.69
C VAL A 41 6.86 9.49 21.41
N GLU A 42 7.73 10.35 21.95
CA GLU A 42 9.17 10.17 21.82
C GLU A 42 9.72 9.28 22.95
N GLN A 43 10.52 8.28 22.58
CA GLN A 43 11.40 7.57 23.52
C GLN A 43 12.74 8.31 23.60
N PRO A 44 13.00 9.09 24.67
CA PRO A 44 14.13 10.01 24.71
C PRO A 44 15.50 9.30 24.83
N LYS A 45 15.49 8.08 25.36
CA LYS A 45 16.65 7.18 25.46
C LYS A 45 16.21 5.78 25.05
N GLN A 46 16.92 5.15 24.15
CA GLN A 46 16.63 3.79 23.68
C GLN A 46 17.11 2.75 24.73
N LEU A 47 16.29 2.56 25.78
CA LEU A 47 16.57 1.65 26.88
C LEU A 47 15.89 0.30 26.76
N GLY A 48 15.46 -0.08 25.57
CA GLY A 48 14.82 -1.36 25.27
C GLY A 48 13.33 -1.23 24.94
N THR A 49 12.72 -2.35 24.54
CA THR A 49 11.35 -2.46 24.04
C THR A 49 10.30 -2.24 25.15
N GLY A 50 10.56 -2.70 26.37
CA GLY A 50 9.71 -2.45 27.53
C GLY A 50 9.67 -0.95 27.89
N HIS A 51 10.82 -0.28 27.84
CA HIS A 51 10.89 1.16 28.05
C HIS A 51 10.14 1.95 26.97
N ALA A 52 10.17 1.49 25.71
CA ALA A 52 9.39 2.11 24.63
C ALA A 52 7.88 2.10 24.94
N VAL A 53 7.35 0.94 25.37
CA VAL A 53 5.93 0.83 25.75
C VAL A 53 5.63 1.69 26.98
N LEU A 54 6.54 1.78 27.96
CA LEU A 54 6.38 2.62 29.15
C LEU A 54 6.27 4.11 28.81
N CYS A 55 6.98 4.60 27.78
CA CYS A 55 6.87 5.99 27.33
C CYS A 55 5.45 6.36 26.87
N ALA A 56 4.63 5.40 26.47
CA ALA A 56 3.24 5.62 26.07
C ALA A 56 2.23 5.54 27.23
N GLU A 57 2.69 5.39 28.49
CA GLU A 57 1.79 5.21 29.66
C GLU A 57 0.79 6.33 29.79
N GLU A 58 1.18 7.59 29.66
CA GLU A 58 0.29 8.74 29.82
C GLU A 58 -0.87 8.74 28.81
N SER A 59 -0.63 8.16 27.63
CA SER A 59 -1.63 8.04 26.58
C SER A 59 -2.72 7.01 26.91
N PHE A 60 -2.45 6.05 27.81
CA PHE A 60 -3.33 4.91 28.10
C PHE A 60 -3.65 4.70 29.59
N SER A 61 -3.02 5.44 30.49
CA SER A 61 -3.00 5.17 31.94
C SER A 61 -4.35 5.28 32.66
N LYS A 62 -5.39 5.80 31.99
CA LYS A 62 -6.70 6.03 32.59
C LYS A 62 -7.77 5.06 32.10
N SER A 63 -7.43 4.07 31.29
CA SER A 63 -8.41 3.18 30.68
C SER A 63 -8.19 1.71 31.04
N ASN A 64 -9.29 1.00 31.31
CA ASN A 64 -9.32 -0.47 31.34
C ASN A 64 -9.30 -1.05 29.91
N GLU A 65 -8.81 -0.28 28.94
CA GLU A 65 -8.80 -0.67 27.53
C GLU A 65 -7.76 -1.76 27.27
N THR A 66 -8.09 -2.60 26.33
CA THR A 66 -7.15 -3.59 25.81
C THR A 66 -6.11 -2.92 24.93
N ILE A 67 -4.84 -3.11 25.24
CA ILE A 67 -3.70 -2.61 24.46
C ILE A 67 -3.13 -3.73 23.62
N LEU A 68 -3.03 -3.49 22.32
CA LEU A 68 -2.28 -4.30 21.36
C LEU A 68 -0.93 -3.62 21.08
N ILE A 69 0.15 -4.32 21.36
CA ILE A 69 1.52 -3.88 21.06
C ILE A 69 1.95 -4.49 19.73
N LEU A 70 2.33 -3.64 18.78
CA LEU A 70 2.83 -4.01 17.45
C LEU A 70 4.23 -3.45 17.24
N TYR A 71 5.08 -4.17 16.51
CA TYR A 71 6.40 -3.68 16.11
C TYR A 71 6.35 -3.01 14.75
N GLY A 72 7.04 -1.87 14.63
CA GLY A 72 7.03 -1.04 13.42
C GLY A 72 7.73 -1.66 12.21
N ASP A 73 8.59 -2.65 12.45
CA ASP A 73 9.37 -3.39 11.47
C ASP A 73 8.77 -4.76 11.08
N CYS A 74 7.60 -5.14 11.65
CA CYS A 74 6.87 -6.37 11.31
C CYS A 74 5.63 -6.03 10.45
N PRO A 75 5.77 -5.80 9.14
CA PRO A 75 4.70 -5.26 8.30
C PRO A 75 3.66 -6.30 7.85
N LEU A 76 3.95 -7.59 7.96
CA LEU A 76 3.18 -8.66 7.32
C LEU A 76 2.20 -9.38 8.23
N ILE A 77 2.09 -8.98 9.49
CA ILE A 77 1.11 -9.55 10.43
C ILE A 77 -0.30 -9.37 9.87
N SER A 78 -1.05 -10.47 9.83
CA SER A 78 -2.40 -10.50 9.28
C SER A 78 -3.46 -10.08 10.30
N GLU A 79 -4.57 -9.53 9.80
CA GLU A 79 -5.76 -9.29 10.65
C GLU A 79 -6.27 -10.56 11.31
N LYS A 80 -6.15 -11.72 10.62
CA LYS A 80 -6.58 -13.01 11.15
C LYS A 80 -5.81 -13.35 12.40
N SER A 81 -4.48 -13.26 12.37
CA SER A 81 -3.61 -13.55 13.53
C SER A 81 -3.91 -12.64 14.72
N ILE A 82 -4.17 -11.36 14.48
CA ILE A 82 -4.56 -10.42 15.56
C ILE A 82 -5.97 -10.73 16.10
N LYS A 83 -6.93 -11.05 15.23
CA LYS A 83 -8.29 -11.41 15.66
C LYS A 83 -8.30 -12.69 16.52
N GLU A 84 -7.44 -13.68 16.20
CA GLU A 84 -7.27 -14.87 17.05
C GLU A 84 -6.63 -14.52 18.40
N LEU A 85 -5.64 -13.63 18.43
CA LEU A 85 -5.03 -13.14 19.66
C LEU A 85 -6.05 -12.40 20.56
N LEU A 86 -6.90 -11.54 19.96
CA LEU A 86 -8.00 -10.86 20.64
C LEU A 86 -9.02 -11.82 21.24
N LYS A 87 -9.33 -12.93 20.55
CA LYS A 87 -10.23 -13.97 21.09
C LYS A 87 -9.68 -14.58 22.37
N LEU A 88 -8.38 -14.83 22.48
CA LEU A 88 -7.77 -15.31 23.73
C LEU A 88 -8.00 -14.33 24.87
N LYS A 89 -7.75 -13.04 24.64
CA LYS A 89 -7.97 -11.99 25.65
C LYS A 89 -9.43 -11.95 26.11
N ASN A 90 -10.39 -12.04 25.17
CA ASN A 90 -11.81 -12.04 25.48
C ASN A 90 -12.28 -13.29 26.24
N ASN A 91 -11.51 -14.39 26.18
CA ASN A 91 -11.79 -15.65 26.87
C ASN A 91 -11.08 -15.74 28.24
N GLY A 92 -10.70 -14.62 28.84
CA GLY A 92 -10.18 -14.58 30.21
C GLY A 92 -8.66 -14.77 30.32
N VAL A 93 -7.90 -14.63 29.22
CA VAL A 93 -6.44 -14.57 29.26
C VAL A 93 -6.00 -13.15 29.60
N ASP A 94 -5.16 -13.00 30.64
CA ASP A 94 -4.70 -11.69 31.10
C ASP A 94 -3.64 -11.11 30.17
N LEU A 95 -2.67 -11.93 29.72
CA LEU A 95 -1.63 -11.57 28.74
C LEU A 95 -1.57 -12.62 27.64
N ALA A 96 -1.88 -12.25 26.41
CA ALA A 96 -1.74 -13.12 25.25
C ALA A 96 -0.58 -12.65 24.35
N VAL A 97 0.20 -13.60 23.85
CA VAL A 97 1.40 -13.36 23.04
C VAL A 97 1.31 -14.10 21.71
N LEU A 98 1.67 -13.43 20.63
CA LEU A 98 1.77 -14.04 19.32
C LEU A 98 3.18 -14.59 19.12
N GLY A 99 3.26 -15.87 18.75
CA GLY A 99 4.52 -16.55 18.40
C GLY A 99 4.44 -17.15 17.00
N PHE A 100 5.50 -17.83 16.60
CA PHE A 100 5.57 -18.59 15.36
C PHE A 100 6.56 -19.75 15.49
N GLU A 101 6.33 -20.82 14.74
CA GLU A 101 7.26 -21.94 14.66
C GLU A 101 8.33 -21.66 13.60
N SER A 102 9.62 -21.83 13.97
CA SER A 102 10.73 -21.69 13.04
C SER A 102 11.73 -22.83 13.17
N GLN A 103 12.13 -23.41 12.04
CA GLN A 103 13.22 -24.40 12.00
C GLN A 103 14.62 -23.75 12.14
N LYS A 104 14.71 -22.44 11.98
CA LYS A 104 15.93 -21.65 12.11
C LYS A 104 15.66 -20.43 13.00
N PRO A 105 15.50 -20.64 14.30
CA PRO A 105 15.05 -19.58 15.21
C PRO A 105 15.99 -18.37 15.32
N ASN A 106 17.26 -18.52 14.93
CA ASN A 106 18.28 -17.44 14.89
C ASN A 106 18.21 -16.49 16.11
N GLY A 107 18.06 -15.19 15.87
CA GLY A 107 18.03 -14.13 16.89
C GLY A 107 16.69 -13.88 17.58
N TYR A 108 15.66 -14.68 17.32
CA TYR A 108 14.36 -14.49 17.97
C TYR A 108 14.35 -15.00 19.41
N GLY A 109 13.54 -14.38 20.27
CA GLY A 109 13.26 -14.89 21.63
C GLY A 109 12.54 -16.22 21.60
N ARG A 110 12.86 -17.12 22.55
CA ARG A 110 12.26 -18.46 22.68
C ARG A 110 11.11 -18.43 23.65
N MET A 111 9.97 -18.95 23.24
CA MET A 111 8.75 -19.02 24.05
C MET A 111 8.69 -20.36 24.77
N ILE A 112 8.83 -20.34 26.09
CA ILE A 112 8.86 -21.53 26.92
C ILE A 112 7.45 -21.82 27.45
N ILE A 113 6.85 -22.91 26.99
CA ILE A 113 5.49 -23.33 27.35
C ILE A 113 5.58 -24.56 28.27
N ASP A 114 4.72 -24.61 29.30
CA ASP A 114 4.62 -25.78 30.18
C ASP A 114 3.68 -26.87 29.61
N SER A 115 3.61 -27.99 30.27
CA SER A 115 2.76 -29.14 29.89
C SER A 115 1.25 -28.81 29.89
N ALA A 116 0.83 -27.73 30.58
CA ALA A 116 -0.56 -27.25 30.61
C ALA A 116 -0.85 -26.21 29.50
N GLY A 117 0.12 -25.95 28.61
CA GLY A 117 -0.01 -24.97 27.53
C GLY A 117 0.10 -23.49 27.98
N SER A 118 0.60 -23.23 29.21
CA SER A 118 0.84 -21.86 29.70
C SER A 118 2.21 -21.37 29.25
N LEU A 119 2.27 -20.13 28.75
CA LEU A 119 3.52 -19.47 28.44
C LEU A 119 4.20 -19.02 29.75
N LYS A 120 5.36 -19.60 30.08
CA LYS A 120 6.07 -19.34 31.33
C LYS A 120 7.05 -18.18 31.24
N LYS A 121 7.81 -18.13 30.18
CA LYS A 121 8.76 -17.06 29.92
C LYS A 121 9.09 -16.96 28.44
N ILE A 122 9.62 -15.82 28.05
CA ILE A 122 10.29 -15.63 26.78
C ILE A 122 11.75 -15.37 27.09
N VAL A 123 12.66 -16.07 26.45
CA VAL A 123 14.11 -15.92 26.66
C VAL A 123 14.71 -15.36 25.40
N GLU A 124 15.35 -14.21 25.49
CA GLU A 124 16.01 -13.60 24.34
C GLU A 124 17.18 -14.50 23.87
N ALA A 125 17.43 -14.51 22.56
CA ALA A 125 18.41 -15.43 21.96
C ALA A 125 19.82 -15.32 22.58
N LYS A 126 20.20 -14.13 23.03
CA LYS A 126 21.51 -13.85 23.65
C LYS A 126 21.63 -14.38 25.09
N ASP A 127 20.49 -14.55 25.74
CA ASP A 127 20.39 -15.00 27.14
C ASP A 127 19.93 -16.45 27.27
N ALA A 128 19.65 -17.13 26.13
CA ALA A 128 19.15 -18.51 26.11
C ALA A 128 20.23 -19.52 26.44
N THR A 129 19.89 -20.49 27.31
CA THR A 129 20.70 -21.69 27.56
C THR A 129 20.73 -22.57 26.32
N GLN A 130 21.64 -23.59 26.32
CA GLN A 130 21.71 -24.59 25.24
C GLN A 130 20.38 -25.31 24.99
N GLU A 131 19.64 -25.65 26.07
CA GLU A 131 18.34 -26.32 25.97
C GLU A 131 17.26 -25.36 25.44
N GLU A 132 17.20 -24.15 25.95
CA GLU A 132 16.25 -23.14 25.48
C GLU A 132 16.49 -22.76 24.02
N SER A 133 17.73 -22.75 23.57
CA SER A 133 18.09 -22.45 22.17
C SER A 133 17.51 -23.46 21.17
N LYS A 134 17.19 -24.71 21.62
CA LYS A 134 16.58 -25.74 20.77
C LYS A 134 15.08 -25.55 20.55
N VAL A 135 14.44 -24.70 21.36
CA VAL A 135 13.00 -24.41 21.21
C VAL A 135 12.74 -23.71 19.88
N THR A 136 11.83 -24.26 19.09
CA THR A 136 11.44 -23.76 17.76
C THR A 136 10.35 -22.71 17.80
N PHE A 137 9.61 -22.63 18.92
CA PHE A 137 8.54 -21.64 19.11
C PHE A 137 9.13 -20.29 19.49
N CYS A 138 9.02 -19.35 18.59
CA CYS A 138 9.65 -18.02 18.63
C CYS A 138 8.65 -16.91 18.95
N ASN A 139 9.14 -15.85 19.61
CA ASN A 139 8.38 -14.65 19.89
C ASN A 139 8.33 -13.71 18.69
N SER A 140 7.13 -13.26 18.33
CA SER A 140 6.95 -12.21 17.30
C SER A 140 7.08 -10.78 17.84
N GLY A 141 7.13 -10.60 19.16
CA GLY A 141 7.08 -9.30 19.82
C GLY A 141 5.67 -8.73 20.02
N ILE A 142 4.66 -9.36 19.47
CA ILE A 142 3.27 -8.89 19.54
C ILE A 142 2.58 -9.44 20.78
N MET A 143 2.02 -8.53 21.57
CA MET A 143 1.35 -8.84 22.82
C MET A 143 0.04 -8.07 22.96
N ILE A 144 -0.87 -8.65 23.73
CA ILE A 144 -2.15 -8.00 24.07
C ILE A 144 -2.51 -8.27 25.55
N ALA A 145 -2.85 -7.20 26.26
CA ALA A 145 -3.35 -7.27 27.63
C ALA A 145 -4.13 -5.99 27.95
N GLU A 146 -4.73 -5.91 29.14
CA GLU A 146 -5.27 -4.64 29.65
C GLU A 146 -4.15 -3.64 29.97
N GLY A 147 -4.39 -2.37 29.69
CA GLY A 147 -3.41 -1.29 29.87
C GLY A 147 -2.89 -1.21 31.32
N GLN A 148 -3.80 -1.30 32.31
CA GLN A 148 -3.41 -1.31 33.72
C GLN A 148 -2.48 -2.47 34.04
N THR A 149 -2.74 -3.66 33.53
CA THR A 149 -1.89 -4.85 33.69
C THR A 149 -0.51 -4.62 33.07
N ILE A 150 -0.46 -4.15 31.82
CA ILE A 150 0.81 -3.89 31.13
C ILE A 150 1.67 -2.92 31.91
N TYR A 151 1.15 -1.75 32.30
CA TYR A 151 1.94 -0.73 32.96
C TYR A 151 2.31 -1.12 34.40
N ALA A 152 1.44 -1.82 35.13
CA ALA A 152 1.78 -2.34 36.45
C ALA A 152 2.95 -3.35 36.38
N LEU A 153 2.97 -4.22 35.37
CA LEU A 153 4.05 -5.18 35.17
C LEU A 153 5.35 -4.50 34.67
N LEU A 154 5.26 -3.56 33.74
CA LEU A 154 6.41 -2.84 33.19
C LEU A 154 7.22 -2.09 34.27
N LYS A 155 6.56 -1.55 35.29
CA LYS A 155 7.24 -0.87 36.43
C LYS A 155 8.11 -1.80 37.25
N ASN A 156 7.93 -3.13 37.12
CA ASN A 156 8.64 -4.15 37.87
C ASN A 156 9.66 -4.95 37.05
N ILE A 157 9.88 -4.62 35.77
CA ILE A 157 10.94 -5.22 34.97
C ILE A 157 12.30 -4.57 35.30
N SER A 158 13.38 -5.34 35.18
CA SER A 158 14.75 -4.86 35.35
C SER A 158 15.49 -4.84 34.01
N ASN A 159 16.65 -4.21 34.00
CA ASN A 159 17.59 -4.24 32.88
C ASN A 159 18.82 -5.10 33.17
N GLU A 160 18.73 -5.99 34.14
CA GLU A 160 19.80 -6.95 34.49
C GLU A 160 19.82 -8.13 33.52
N ASN A 161 20.28 -7.87 32.28
CA ASN A 161 20.40 -8.83 31.20
C ASN A 161 21.61 -8.50 30.33
N SER A 162 21.91 -9.36 29.34
CA SER A 162 23.11 -9.22 28.50
C SER A 162 23.18 -7.93 27.70
N ALA A 163 22.07 -7.28 27.41
CA ALA A 163 22.01 -6.01 26.67
C ALA A 163 21.91 -4.78 27.58
N GLY A 164 21.60 -4.92 28.87
CA GLY A 164 21.34 -3.81 29.79
C GLY A 164 20.04 -3.05 29.48
N GLU A 165 19.07 -3.72 28.82
CA GLU A 165 17.83 -3.14 28.33
C GLU A 165 16.61 -3.63 29.10
N PHE A 166 15.57 -2.82 29.18
CA PHE A 166 14.26 -3.24 29.68
C PHE A 166 13.51 -4.02 28.57
N TYR A 167 13.55 -5.35 28.68
CA TYR A 167 12.91 -6.21 27.69
C TYR A 167 11.41 -6.29 27.89
N LEU A 168 10.64 -6.08 26.81
CA LEU A 168 9.19 -6.27 26.85
C LEU A 168 8.82 -7.74 27.12
N THR A 169 9.66 -8.68 26.72
CA THR A 169 9.51 -10.11 26.93
C THR A 169 9.48 -10.53 28.42
N ASP A 170 10.06 -9.72 29.29
CA ASP A 170 10.03 -9.94 30.76
C ASP A 170 8.61 -9.78 31.36
N LEU A 171 7.68 -9.14 30.64
CA LEU A 171 6.27 -9.07 31.04
C LEU A 171 5.68 -10.46 31.29
N VAL A 172 6.05 -11.45 30.47
CA VAL A 172 5.55 -12.83 30.59
C VAL A 172 5.95 -13.43 31.93
N LYS A 173 7.21 -13.28 32.33
CA LYS A 173 7.69 -13.73 33.64
C LYS A 173 6.99 -13.00 34.77
N LYS A 174 6.88 -11.66 34.68
CA LYS A 174 6.20 -10.85 35.71
C LYS A 174 4.71 -11.17 35.83
N ALA A 175 4.03 -11.45 34.73
CA ALA A 175 2.64 -11.88 34.73
C ALA A 175 2.46 -13.23 35.44
N ASN A 176 3.34 -14.20 35.19
CA ASN A 176 3.33 -15.49 35.90
C ASN A 176 3.62 -15.31 37.40
N GLU A 177 4.58 -14.46 37.78
CA GLU A 177 4.86 -14.12 39.20
C GLU A 177 3.65 -13.50 39.90
N ALA A 178 2.80 -12.78 39.16
CA ALA A 178 1.55 -12.21 39.66
C ALA A 178 0.33 -13.19 39.56
N ASN A 179 0.56 -14.43 39.21
CA ASN A 179 -0.49 -15.47 39.03
C ASN A 179 -1.54 -15.13 37.94
N LEU A 180 -1.17 -14.36 36.94
CA LEU A 180 -2.02 -14.03 35.79
C LEU A 180 -2.04 -15.19 34.78
N VAL A 181 -3.12 -15.30 34.01
CA VAL A 181 -3.27 -16.29 32.95
C VAL A 181 -2.54 -15.82 31.71
N VAL A 182 -1.42 -16.49 31.37
CA VAL A 182 -0.61 -16.15 30.20
C VAL A 182 -0.69 -17.25 29.15
N ARG A 183 -1.03 -16.91 27.92
CA ARG A 183 -1.15 -17.84 26.79
C ARG A 183 -0.44 -17.31 25.55
N ALA A 184 -0.07 -18.23 24.69
CA ALA A 184 0.47 -17.95 23.38
C ALA A 184 -0.32 -18.65 22.27
N ILE A 185 -0.35 -18.04 21.10
CA ILE A 185 -0.81 -18.68 19.86
C ILE A 185 0.26 -18.54 18.79
N SER A 186 0.20 -19.41 17.77
CA SER A 186 1.11 -19.36 16.63
C SER A 186 0.46 -18.67 15.43
N CYS A 187 1.24 -17.87 14.72
CA CYS A 187 0.94 -17.40 13.36
C CYS A 187 1.89 -18.06 12.34
N PRO A 188 1.62 -17.92 11.04
CA PRO A 188 2.58 -18.28 10.00
C PRO A 188 3.91 -17.53 10.17
N GLU A 189 5.03 -18.24 10.03
CA GLU A 189 6.38 -17.67 10.24
C GLU A 189 6.63 -16.42 9.38
N ASN A 190 6.18 -16.43 8.12
CA ASN A 190 6.35 -15.33 7.19
C ASN A 190 5.61 -14.03 7.60
N GLU A 191 4.59 -14.11 8.45
CA GLU A 191 3.92 -12.92 8.99
C GLU A 191 4.76 -12.21 10.07
N ALA A 192 5.53 -12.97 10.84
CA ALA A 192 6.23 -12.48 12.04
C ALA A 192 7.66 -11.97 11.76
N HIS A 193 8.13 -12.05 10.52
CA HIS A 193 9.49 -11.61 10.20
C HIS A 193 9.65 -10.09 10.32
N GLY A 194 10.58 -9.66 11.17
CA GLY A 194 11.04 -8.27 11.27
C GLY A 194 12.02 -7.93 10.14
N ILE A 195 11.94 -6.69 9.65
CA ILE A 195 12.82 -6.17 8.60
C ILE A 195 13.99 -5.39 9.21
N ASN A 196 15.18 -5.97 9.24
CA ASN A 196 16.38 -5.39 9.82
C ASN A 196 17.38 -4.89 8.75
N ASN A 197 17.30 -5.40 7.53
CA ASN A 197 18.21 -5.12 6.44
C ASN A 197 17.51 -5.24 5.08
N ARG A 198 18.25 -4.94 3.99
CA ARG A 198 17.71 -4.98 2.61
C ARG A 198 17.34 -6.39 2.14
N PHE A 199 17.96 -7.42 2.67
CA PHE A 199 17.65 -8.80 2.35
C PHE A 199 16.30 -9.21 2.98
N ASP A 200 16.07 -8.83 4.24
CA ASP A 200 14.78 -9.06 4.90
C ASP A 200 13.67 -8.28 4.19
N LEU A 201 13.95 -7.04 3.75
CA LEU A 201 13.01 -6.24 2.98
C LEU A 201 12.61 -6.94 1.66
N ALA A 202 13.58 -7.48 0.93
CA ALA A 202 13.29 -8.19 -0.33
C ALA A 202 12.43 -9.44 -0.11
N LYS A 203 12.69 -10.20 0.98
CA LYS A 203 11.84 -11.34 1.37
C LYS A 203 10.44 -10.92 1.77
N ALA A 204 10.32 -9.86 2.55
CA ALA A 204 9.02 -9.32 2.95
C ALA A 204 8.21 -8.88 1.73
N GLU A 205 8.84 -8.21 0.75
CA GLU A 205 8.21 -7.83 -0.51
C GLU A 205 7.72 -9.06 -1.29
N GLU A 206 8.53 -10.11 -1.41
CA GLU A 206 8.13 -11.35 -2.09
C GLU A 206 6.90 -11.99 -1.45
N HIS A 207 6.86 -12.07 -0.11
CA HIS A 207 5.70 -12.57 0.63
C HIS A 207 4.46 -11.69 0.43
N PHE A 208 4.65 -10.40 0.51
CA PHE A 208 3.58 -9.43 0.26
C PHE A 208 2.98 -9.61 -1.15
N GLN A 209 3.81 -9.63 -2.18
CA GLN A 209 3.38 -9.79 -3.57
C GLN A 209 2.68 -11.14 -3.79
N THR A 210 3.17 -12.21 -3.16
CA THR A 210 2.55 -13.54 -3.21
C THR A 210 1.15 -13.50 -2.61
N SER A 211 0.99 -12.88 -1.44
CA SER A 211 -0.30 -12.75 -0.77
C SER A 211 -1.29 -11.91 -1.58
N LYS A 212 -0.83 -10.79 -2.17
CA LYS A 212 -1.65 -9.92 -3.02
C LYS A 212 -2.13 -10.61 -4.31
N ARG A 213 -1.28 -11.41 -4.92
CA ARG A 213 -1.65 -12.22 -6.11
C ARG A 213 -2.72 -13.26 -5.76
N LEU A 214 -2.57 -13.92 -4.61
CA LEU A 214 -3.54 -14.92 -4.14
C LEU A 214 -4.90 -14.26 -3.86
N GLU A 215 -4.91 -13.13 -3.13
CA GLU A 215 -6.11 -12.34 -2.86
C GLU A 215 -6.83 -11.94 -4.16
N ALA A 216 -6.08 -11.47 -5.16
CA ALA A 216 -6.65 -11.10 -6.45
C ALA A 216 -7.27 -12.30 -7.19
N LEU A 217 -6.59 -13.45 -7.22
CA LEU A 217 -7.09 -14.68 -7.83
C LEU A 217 -8.35 -15.20 -7.13
N GLU A 218 -8.37 -15.21 -5.81
CA GLU A 218 -9.54 -15.62 -5.00
C GLU A 218 -10.74 -14.67 -5.20
N LYS A 219 -10.47 -13.39 -5.45
CA LYS A 219 -11.50 -12.37 -5.76
C LYS A 219 -12.05 -12.50 -7.18
N GLY A 220 -11.52 -13.40 -8.02
CA GLY A 220 -11.97 -13.63 -9.41
C GLY A 220 -11.25 -12.78 -10.46
N VAL A 221 -10.04 -12.28 -10.15
CA VAL A 221 -9.15 -11.63 -11.11
C VAL A 221 -8.33 -12.70 -11.85
N THR A 222 -8.18 -12.58 -13.15
CA THR A 222 -7.28 -13.45 -13.94
C THR A 222 -5.90 -12.80 -14.07
N LEU A 223 -4.88 -13.43 -13.51
CA LEU A 223 -3.47 -13.06 -13.69
C LEU A 223 -2.83 -14.06 -14.66
N VAL A 224 -2.50 -13.66 -15.89
CA VAL A 224 -1.97 -14.56 -16.93
C VAL A 224 -0.59 -15.12 -16.54
N ALA A 225 0.25 -14.31 -15.94
CA ALA A 225 1.55 -14.70 -15.38
C ALA A 225 1.72 -14.05 -14.01
N PRO A 226 1.16 -14.63 -12.93
CA PRO A 226 1.05 -14.00 -11.63
C PRO A 226 2.37 -13.42 -11.11
N ASN A 227 3.47 -14.16 -11.24
CA ASN A 227 4.78 -13.76 -10.72
C ASN A 227 5.40 -12.53 -11.39
N THR A 228 4.81 -12.05 -12.48
CA THR A 228 5.27 -10.85 -13.20
C THR A 228 4.39 -9.64 -12.97
N VAL A 229 3.34 -9.78 -12.14
CA VAL A 229 2.44 -8.68 -11.77
C VAL A 229 2.80 -8.19 -10.39
N PHE A 230 2.97 -6.87 -10.24
CA PHE A 230 3.31 -6.22 -8.98
C PHE A 230 2.20 -5.29 -8.50
N PHE A 231 1.85 -5.42 -7.23
CA PHE A 231 0.78 -4.69 -6.57
C PHE A 231 1.32 -3.70 -5.55
N SER A 232 0.67 -2.55 -5.44
CA SER A 232 0.78 -1.71 -4.26
C SER A 232 -0.11 -2.25 -3.13
N PHE A 233 0.15 -1.79 -1.91
CA PHE A 233 -0.59 -2.21 -0.71
C PHE A 233 -2.10 -1.90 -0.76
N ASP A 234 -2.48 -0.89 -1.54
CA ASP A 234 -3.84 -0.34 -1.66
C ASP A 234 -4.51 -0.62 -3.01
N THR A 235 -3.87 -1.39 -3.87
CA THR A 235 -4.46 -1.78 -5.16
C THR A 235 -5.78 -2.54 -4.95
N ASP A 236 -6.84 -2.06 -5.59
CA ASP A 236 -8.16 -2.69 -5.60
C ASP A 236 -8.57 -3.06 -7.03
N LEU A 237 -8.88 -4.35 -7.26
CA LEU A 237 -9.28 -4.87 -8.56
C LEU A 237 -10.68 -5.49 -8.47
N GLY A 238 -11.53 -5.14 -9.44
CA GLY A 238 -12.85 -5.74 -9.62
C GLY A 238 -12.81 -7.15 -10.22
N ILE A 239 -13.92 -7.87 -10.12
CA ILE A 239 -14.08 -9.24 -10.65
C ILE A 239 -13.97 -9.27 -12.17
N ASP A 240 -13.60 -10.43 -12.73
CA ASP A 240 -13.43 -10.65 -14.17
C ASP A 240 -12.41 -9.67 -14.83
N THR A 241 -11.57 -9.03 -14.02
CA THR A 241 -10.44 -8.24 -14.54
C THR A 241 -9.35 -9.19 -15.01
N VAL A 242 -8.79 -8.93 -16.19
CA VAL A 242 -7.69 -9.71 -16.78
C VAL A 242 -6.43 -8.87 -16.80
N VAL A 243 -5.37 -9.37 -16.15
CA VAL A 243 -4.06 -8.71 -16.09
C VAL A 243 -3.04 -9.58 -16.81
N GLU A 244 -2.47 -9.05 -17.89
CA GLU A 244 -1.42 -9.70 -18.66
C GLU A 244 -0.04 -9.59 -17.97
N PRO A 245 1.01 -10.28 -18.46
CA PRO A 245 2.34 -10.27 -17.87
C PRO A 245 2.98 -8.88 -17.76
N ASN A 246 3.85 -8.70 -16.77
CA ASN A 246 4.67 -7.50 -16.57
C ASN A 246 3.87 -6.20 -16.38
N VAL A 247 2.77 -6.27 -15.64
CA VAL A 247 1.98 -5.11 -15.23
C VAL A 247 2.39 -4.69 -13.82
N ILE A 248 2.52 -3.39 -13.61
CA ILE A 248 2.83 -2.80 -12.30
C ILE A 248 1.70 -1.86 -11.89
N PHE A 249 1.15 -2.13 -10.71
CA PHE A 249 0.21 -1.25 -10.03
C PHE A 249 0.95 -0.48 -8.94
N GLY A 250 1.15 0.82 -9.13
CA GLY A 250 1.61 1.74 -8.11
C GLY A 250 0.50 2.04 -7.09
N PRO A 251 0.74 2.97 -6.15
CA PRO A 251 -0.26 3.37 -5.15
C PRO A 251 -1.54 3.96 -5.76
N GLU A 252 -2.64 3.86 -5.00
CA GLU A 252 -3.93 4.50 -5.30
C GLU A 252 -4.55 4.08 -6.63
N VAL A 253 -4.47 2.78 -6.97
CA VAL A 253 -5.11 2.22 -8.17
C VAL A 253 -6.37 1.47 -7.79
N SER A 254 -7.51 1.88 -8.40
CA SER A 254 -8.78 1.18 -8.28
C SER A 254 -9.35 0.88 -9.66
N LEU A 255 -9.55 -0.41 -9.95
CA LEU A 255 -10.20 -0.90 -11.15
C LEU A 255 -11.55 -1.54 -10.81
N LYS A 256 -12.58 -1.23 -11.59
CA LYS A 256 -13.88 -1.91 -11.52
C LYS A 256 -13.85 -3.18 -12.36
N ASP A 257 -15.00 -3.85 -12.48
CA ASP A 257 -15.14 -5.15 -13.08
C ASP A 257 -14.86 -5.18 -14.59
N ASN A 258 -14.43 -6.34 -15.11
CA ASN A 258 -14.23 -6.58 -16.54
C ASN A 258 -13.20 -5.66 -17.20
N VAL A 259 -12.18 -5.20 -16.46
CA VAL A 259 -11.09 -4.41 -17.02
C VAL A 259 -10.02 -5.32 -17.62
N LYS A 260 -9.41 -4.92 -18.74
CA LYS A 260 -8.26 -5.61 -19.33
C LYS A 260 -7.03 -4.73 -19.27
N VAL A 261 -6.00 -5.15 -18.51
CA VAL A 261 -4.70 -4.49 -18.45
C VAL A 261 -3.68 -5.35 -19.18
N LYS A 262 -3.21 -4.83 -20.32
CA LYS A 262 -2.27 -5.54 -21.17
C LYS A 262 -0.82 -5.33 -20.72
N SER A 263 0.04 -6.23 -21.20
CA SER A 263 1.44 -6.35 -20.80
C SER A 263 2.22 -5.02 -20.82
N PHE A 264 3.17 -4.90 -19.89
CA PHE A 264 4.09 -3.77 -19.77
C PHE A 264 3.40 -2.42 -19.49
N SER A 265 2.23 -2.43 -18.91
CA SER A 265 1.53 -1.21 -18.49
C SER A 265 1.87 -0.86 -17.04
N TYR A 266 1.98 0.43 -16.76
CA TYR A 266 2.20 0.98 -15.42
C TYR A 266 1.05 1.92 -15.05
N LEU A 267 0.38 1.65 -13.93
CA LEU A 267 -0.75 2.42 -13.43
C LEU A 267 -0.44 2.93 -12.02
N GLU A 268 -0.77 4.18 -11.74
CA GLU A 268 -0.73 4.77 -10.38
C GLU A 268 -1.76 5.89 -10.24
N GLY A 269 -2.30 6.10 -9.04
CA GLY A 269 -3.19 7.22 -8.69
C GLY A 269 -4.41 7.35 -9.61
N CYS A 270 -5.01 6.23 -10.04
CA CYS A 270 -6.07 6.28 -11.04
C CYS A 270 -7.30 5.45 -10.67
N ILE A 271 -8.44 5.91 -11.22
CA ILE A 271 -9.74 5.23 -11.10
C ILE A 271 -10.17 4.76 -12.49
N VAL A 272 -10.35 3.47 -12.63
CA VAL A 272 -10.74 2.83 -13.90
C VAL A 272 -12.09 2.17 -13.74
N LYS A 273 -13.08 2.59 -14.54
CA LYS A 273 -14.42 2.00 -14.53
C LYS A 273 -14.46 0.70 -15.32
N SER A 274 -15.63 0.07 -15.35
CA SER A 274 -15.80 -1.26 -15.94
C SER A 274 -15.57 -1.28 -17.47
N LYS A 275 -15.17 -2.45 -17.99
CA LYS A 275 -14.99 -2.73 -19.41
C LYS A 275 -13.91 -1.89 -20.11
N VAL A 276 -13.03 -1.27 -19.36
CA VAL A 276 -11.89 -0.51 -19.91
C VAL A 276 -10.79 -1.45 -20.39
N THR A 277 -10.11 -1.07 -21.46
CA THR A 277 -8.91 -1.76 -21.95
C THR A 277 -7.72 -0.80 -21.90
N ILE A 278 -6.62 -1.23 -21.26
CA ILE A 278 -5.39 -0.44 -21.08
C ILE A 278 -4.19 -1.20 -21.63
N GLY A 279 -3.37 -0.54 -22.45
CA GLY A 279 -2.11 -1.09 -22.96
C GLY A 279 -2.22 -1.84 -24.29
N PRO A 280 -1.14 -2.56 -24.69
CA PRO A 280 0.12 -2.72 -23.93
C PRO A 280 0.97 -1.44 -23.87
N PHE A 281 2.00 -1.44 -23.00
CA PHE A 281 2.93 -0.29 -22.85
C PHE A 281 2.23 1.06 -22.57
N ALA A 282 1.14 1.04 -21.80
CA ALA A 282 0.44 2.26 -21.41
C ALA A 282 0.94 2.76 -20.04
N ARG A 283 0.98 4.08 -19.87
CA ARG A 283 1.29 4.71 -18.60
C ARG A 283 0.13 5.56 -18.11
N ILE A 284 -0.53 5.11 -17.04
CA ILE A 284 -1.60 5.87 -16.40
C ILE A 284 -1.07 6.48 -15.11
N ARG A 285 -1.12 7.81 -15.05
CA ARG A 285 -0.55 8.59 -13.96
C ARG A 285 -1.63 9.16 -13.03
N PRO A 286 -1.23 9.70 -11.86
CA PRO A 286 -2.16 10.22 -10.87
C PRO A 286 -3.20 11.21 -11.38
N GLU A 287 -4.33 11.26 -10.68
CA GLU A 287 -5.50 12.07 -10.98
C GLU A 287 -6.17 11.73 -12.34
N THR A 288 -6.01 10.47 -12.80
CA THR A 288 -6.64 10.00 -14.04
C THR A 288 -7.91 9.19 -13.75
N ILE A 289 -8.98 9.50 -14.48
CA ILE A 289 -10.24 8.77 -14.44
C ILE A 289 -10.56 8.25 -15.83
N LEU A 290 -10.74 6.93 -15.95
CA LEU A 290 -11.18 6.29 -17.19
C LEU A 290 -12.59 5.76 -16.98
N ASP A 291 -13.57 6.33 -17.67
CA ASP A 291 -14.97 5.91 -17.60
C ASP A 291 -15.23 4.60 -18.39
N GLU A 292 -16.44 4.06 -18.29
CA GLU A 292 -16.80 2.74 -18.85
C GLU A 292 -16.46 2.64 -20.33
N GLY A 293 -15.85 1.51 -20.73
CA GLY A 293 -15.59 1.17 -22.13
C GLY A 293 -14.45 1.95 -22.80
N VAL A 294 -13.74 2.80 -22.04
CA VAL A 294 -12.58 3.55 -22.55
C VAL A 294 -11.50 2.59 -23.06
N LYS A 295 -10.84 2.97 -24.15
CA LYS A 295 -9.70 2.24 -24.73
C LYS A 295 -8.46 3.10 -24.73
N VAL A 296 -7.44 2.68 -24.00
CA VAL A 296 -6.10 3.26 -23.98
C VAL A 296 -5.16 2.24 -24.59
N GLY A 297 -4.48 2.58 -25.66
CA GLY A 297 -3.62 1.64 -26.37
C GLY A 297 -2.13 1.81 -26.08
N ASN A 298 -1.30 1.32 -27.01
CA ASN A 298 0.13 1.23 -26.81
C ASN A 298 0.84 2.60 -26.88
N PHE A 299 1.80 2.78 -25.97
CA PHE A 299 2.60 4.00 -25.84
C PHE A 299 1.75 5.25 -25.65
N VAL A 300 0.65 5.11 -24.92
CA VAL A 300 -0.19 6.24 -24.48
C VAL A 300 0.10 6.56 -23.03
N GLU A 301 0.42 7.80 -22.78
CA GLU A 301 0.56 8.34 -21.42
C GLU A 301 -0.61 9.28 -21.10
N ILE A 302 -1.27 9.04 -19.95
CA ILE A 302 -2.39 9.86 -19.46
C ILE A 302 -2.10 10.34 -18.06
N LYS A 303 -2.28 11.66 -17.81
CA LYS A 303 -2.05 12.30 -16.52
C LYS A 303 -3.12 13.34 -16.23
N LYS A 304 -3.64 13.35 -15.00
CA LYS A 304 -4.57 14.38 -14.50
C LYS A 304 -5.68 14.70 -15.52
N SER A 305 -6.31 13.62 -15.99
CA SER A 305 -7.26 13.70 -17.11
C SER A 305 -8.45 12.78 -16.91
N LYS A 306 -9.57 13.16 -17.50
CA LYS A 306 -10.76 12.31 -17.52
C LYS A 306 -11.16 11.96 -18.94
N LEU A 307 -11.21 10.65 -19.23
CA LEU A 307 -11.75 10.12 -20.46
C LEU A 307 -13.14 9.58 -20.17
N TYR A 308 -14.13 10.14 -20.86
CA TYR A 308 -15.52 9.75 -20.69
C TYR A 308 -15.85 8.48 -21.47
N LYS A 309 -17.05 7.97 -21.30
CA LYS A 309 -17.51 6.67 -21.82
C LYS A 309 -17.11 6.45 -23.26
N ASN A 310 -16.57 5.25 -23.55
CA ASN A 310 -16.12 4.80 -24.87
C ASN A 310 -15.07 5.67 -25.58
N ALA A 311 -14.51 6.68 -24.93
CA ALA A 311 -13.43 7.46 -25.54
C ALA A 311 -12.21 6.58 -25.85
N LYS A 312 -11.49 6.89 -26.92
CA LYS A 312 -10.38 6.10 -27.43
C LYS A 312 -9.13 6.93 -27.63
N ALA A 313 -8.00 6.44 -27.11
CA ALA A 313 -6.66 6.94 -27.37
C ALA A 313 -5.77 5.72 -27.62
N SER A 314 -5.68 5.26 -28.87
CA SER A 314 -5.19 3.92 -29.17
C SER A 314 -3.69 3.81 -29.38
N HIS A 315 -2.99 4.90 -29.71
CA HIS A 315 -1.57 4.82 -30.09
C HIS A 315 -0.79 6.12 -29.83
N LEU A 316 0.41 5.99 -29.26
CA LEU A 316 1.47 7.00 -29.32
C LEU A 316 1.04 8.42 -28.92
N SER A 317 0.23 8.59 -27.89
CA SER A 317 -0.33 9.90 -27.53
C SER A 317 0.03 10.31 -26.11
N TYR A 318 0.24 11.59 -25.89
CA TYR A 318 0.32 12.18 -24.55
C TYR A 318 -0.93 13.01 -24.27
N ILE A 319 -1.61 12.69 -23.15
CA ILE A 319 -2.84 13.34 -22.71
C ILE A 319 -2.64 13.84 -21.27
N GLY A 320 -2.45 15.14 -21.13
CA GLY A 320 -2.24 15.76 -19.81
C GLY A 320 -3.19 16.91 -19.56
N ASP A 321 -3.68 17.02 -18.31
CA ASP A 321 -4.58 18.09 -17.85
C ASP A 321 -5.81 18.28 -18.77
N ALA A 322 -6.47 17.16 -19.14
CA ALA A 322 -7.50 17.18 -20.18
C ALA A 322 -8.81 16.48 -19.77
N SER A 323 -9.88 16.82 -20.51
CA SER A 323 -11.10 16.03 -20.54
C SER A 323 -11.44 15.65 -21.99
N ILE A 324 -11.76 14.35 -22.21
CA ILE A 324 -12.10 13.83 -23.53
C ILE A 324 -13.51 13.27 -23.47
N GLY A 325 -14.42 13.86 -24.21
CA GLY A 325 -15.84 13.53 -24.23
C GLY A 325 -16.15 12.12 -24.72
N GLU A 326 -17.39 11.70 -24.44
CA GLU A 326 -17.90 10.37 -24.82
C GLU A 326 -17.72 10.08 -26.32
N ASP A 327 -17.41 8.83 -26.65
CA ASP A 327 -17.26 8.32 -28.00
C ASP A 327 -16.24 9.06 -28.88
N THR A 328 -15.42 9.93 -28.28
CA THR A 328 -14.37 10.69 -28.97
C THR A 328 -13.16 9.81 -29.25
N ASN A 329 -12.59 9.96 -30.44
CA ASN A 329 -11.39 9.25 -30.86
C ASN A 329 -10.19 10.20 -30.97
N VAL A 330 -9.12 9.89 -30.24
CA VAL A 330 -7.83 10.57 -30.36
C VAL A 330 -6.91 9.78 -31.27
N GLY A 331 -6.49 10.43 -32.37
CA GLY A 331 -5.63 9.84 -33.38
C GLY A 331 -4.19 9.61 -32.89
N ALA A 332 -3.50 8.68 -33.52
CA ALA A 332 -2.13 8.33 -33.20
C ALA A 332 -1.17 9.53 -33.26
N GLY A 333 -0.24 9.63 -32.32
CA GLY A 333 0.73 10.72 -32.27
C GLY A 333 0.19 12.08 -31.83
N THR A 334 -1.03 12.13 -31.31
CA THR A 334 -1.61 13.38 -30.80
C THR A 334 -0.95 13.78 -29.48
N ILE A 335 -0.55 15.06 -29.39
CA ILE A 335 0.05 15.62 -28.19
C ILE A 335 -0.82 16.75 -27.62
N PHE A 336 -1.18 16.62 -26.36
CA PHE A 336 -1.83 17.67 -25.59
C PHE A 336 -0.74 18.55 -24.98
N CYS A 337 -0.48 19.70 -25.62
CA CYS A 337 0.55 20.65 -25.20
C CYS A 337 0.02 21.48 -24.01
N ASN A 338 -0.04 20.85 -22.84
CA ASN A 338 -0.65 21.41 -21.62
C ASN A 338 0.26 22.33 -20.81
N TYR A 339 1.53 22.51 -21.20
CA TYR A 339 2.51 23.30 -20.47
C TYR A 339 3.14 24.37 -21.35
N ASP A 340 3.11 25.63 -20.93
CA ASP A 340 3.61 26.78 -21.64
C ASP A 340 5.06 27.18 -21.28
N GLY A 341 5.73 26.39 -20.45
CA GLY A 341 7.06 26.69 -19.89
C GLY A 341 7.00 27.23 -18.46
N VAL A 342 5.85 27.71 -17.97
CA VAL A 342 5.63 28.28 -16.64
C VAL A 342 4.49 27.57 -15.92
N SER A 343 3.32 27.45 -16.57
CA SER A 343 2.09 26.94 -15.99
C SER A 343 1.48 25.84 -16.86
N LYS A 344 0.61 25.03 -16.23
CA LYS A 344 -0.19 24.02 -16.93
C LYS A 344 -1.60 24.53 -17.15
N HIS A 345 -2.10 24.27 -18.33
CA HIS A 345 -3.42 24.70 -18.78
C HIS A 345 -4.24 23.48 -19.23
N ARG A 346 -5.57 23.63 -19.21
CA ARG A 346 -6.50 22.55 -19.50
C ARG A 346 -6.91 22.53 -20.97
N ILE A 347 -7.13 21.31 -21.48
CA ILE A 347 -7.72 21.05 -22.79
C ILE A 347 -9.04 20.29 -22.61
N GLU A 348 -10.11 20.79 -23.25
CA GLU A 348 -11.42 20.17 -23.21
C GLU A 348 -11.82 19.74 -24.62
N VAL A 349 -12.07 18.44 -24.80
CA VAL A 349 -12.55 17.89 -26.07
C VAL A 349 -13.97 17.37 -25.88
N GLY A 350 -14.89 17.85 -26.70
CA GLY A 350 -16.30 17.48 -26.69
C GLY A 350 -16.54 16.01 -27.07
N LYS A 351 -17.79 15.58 -26.98
CA LYS A 351 -18.22 14.21 -27.32
C LYS A 351 -18.30 13.99 -28.85
N ASN A 352 -18.17 12.72 -29.24
CA ASN A 352 -18.25 12.29 -30.65
C ASN A 352 -17.27 13.03 -31.58
N SER A 353 -16.17 13.57 -31.04
CA SER A 353 -15.18 14.31 -31.81
C SER A 353 -14.10 13.39 -32.36
N PHE A 354 -13.43 13.80 -33.40
CA PHE A 354 -12.35 13.08 -34.02
C PHE A 354 -11.09 13.95 -34.10
N ILE A 355 -10.06 13.55 -33.36
CA ILE A 355 -8.75 14.22 -33.42
C ILE A 355 -7.88 13.44 -34.40
N GLY A 356 -7.47 14.09 -35.48
CA GLY A 356 -6.62 13.49 -36.49
C GLY A 356 -5.22 13.17 -35.98
N SER A 357 -4.58 12.16 -36.57
CA SER A 357 -3.23 11.74 -36.19
C SER A 357 -2.20 12.86 -36.28
N ASN A 358 -1.19 12.84 -35.39
CA ASN A 358 -0.13 13.83 -35.29
C ASN A 358 -0.63 15.28 -35.12
N ALA A 359 -1.78 15.46 -34.46
CA ALA A 359 -2.25 16.77 -34.08
C ALA A 359 -1.56 17.24 -32.79
N SER A 360 -1.23 18.55 -32.75
CA SER A 360 -0.76 19.23 -31.53
C SER A 360 -1.88 20.15 -31.03
N LEU A 361 -2.39 19.89 -29.83
CA LEU A 361 -3.44 20.66 -29.19
C LEU A 361 -2.80 21.57 -28.14
N VAL A 362 -2.80 22.88 -28.36
CA VAL A 362 -2.10 23.83 -27.48
C VAL A 362 -3.07 24.42 -26.47
N ALA A 363 -2.83 24.14 -25.20
CA ALA A 363 -3.65 24.63 -24.09
C ALA A 363 -3.40 26.13 -23.78
N PRO A 364 -4.41 26.90 -23.26
CA PRO A 364 -5.78 26.42 -22.98
C PRO A 364 -6.59 26.27 -24.27
N LEU A 365 -7.34 25.15 -24.39
CA LEU A 365 -8.06 24.89 -25.65
C LEU A 365 -9.40 24.20 -25.35
N LYS A 366 -10.42 24.57 -26.12
CA LYS A 366 -11.72 23.90 -26.11
C LYS A 366 -12.10 23.48 -27.53
N ILE A 367 -12.46 22.22 -27.68
CA ILE A 367 -12.92 21.59 -28.92
C ILE A 367 -14.36 21.13 -28.71
N GLY A 368 -15.28 21.65 -29.51
CA GLY A 368 -16.70 21.37 -29.38
C GLY A 368 -17.10 19.95 -29.77
N ASP A 369 -18.36 19.61 -29.48
CA ASP A 369 -18.91 18.31 -29.82
C ASP A 369 -18.93 18.03 -31.33
N ARG A 370 -18.66 16.80 -31.75
CA ARG A 370 -18.64 16.34 -33.15
C ARG A 370 -17.67 17.15 -34.05
N ALA A 371 -16.73 17.85 -33.44
CA ALA A 371 -15.68 18.56 -34.18
C ALA A 371 -14.65 17.54 -34.74
N MET A 372 -14.06 17.87 -35.84
CA MET A 372 -13.00 17.13 -36.51
C MET A 372 -11.74 17.97 -36.59
N ILE A 373 -10.63 17.46 -36.09
CA ILE A 373 -9.31 18.04 -36.28
C ILE A 373 -8.60 17.28 -37.40
N ALA A 374 -8.15 17.97 -38.41
CA ALA A 374 -7.43 17.35 -39.51
C ALA A 374 -6.05 16.86 -39.04
N ALA A 375 -5.61 15.70 -39.55
CA ALA A 375 -4.31 15.14 -39.22
C ALA A 375 -3.15 16.12 -39.48
N GLY A 376 -2.14 16.12 -38.60
CA GLY A 376 -0.97 16.99 -38.69
C GLY A 376 -1.25 18.49 -38.40
N SER A 377 -2.36 18.80 -37.77
CA SER A 377 -2.74 20.18 -37.39
C SER A 377 -2.17 20.58 -36.04
N THR A 378 -1.73 21.84 -35.92
CA THR A 378 -1.52 22.52 -34.64
C THR A 378 -2.71 23.43 -34.38
N ILE A 379 -3.43 23.18 -33.29
CA ILE A 379 -4.65 23.91 -32.91
C ILE A 379 -4.36 24.76 -31.68
N THR A 380 -4.56 26.09 -31.83
CA THR A 380 -4.29 27.11 -30.80
C THR A 380 -5.54 27.81 -30.33
N ASP A 381 -6.60 27.80 -31.15
CA ASP A 381 -7.84 28.50 -30.91
C ASP A 381 -9.02 27.55 -30.74
N GLU A 382 -10.06 28.01 -30.05
CA GLU A 382 -11.27 27.24 -29.81
C GLU A 382 -11.87 26.72 -31.13
N VAL A 383 -12.32 25.46 -31.14
CA VAL A 383 -12.98 24.83 -32.29
C VAL A 383 -14.45 24.66 -31.96
N GLU A 384 -15.32 25.26 -32.75
CA GLU A 384 -16.75 25.13 -32.56
C GLU A 384 -17.27 23.71 -32.80
N LYS A 385 -18.43 23.41 -32.24
CA LYS A 385 -19.11 22.13 -32.51
C LYS A 385 -19.41 21.96 -34.01
N ASP A 386 -19.43 20.72 -34.46
CA ASP A 386 -19.76 20.35 -35.86
C ASP A 386 -18.79 20.95 -36.90
N SER A 387 -17.59 21.35 -36.50
CA SER A 387 -16.60 22.03 -37.37
C SER A 387 -15.44 21.12 -37.74
N LEU A 388 -14.82 21.42 -38.89
CA LEU A 388 -13.52 20.87 -39.30
C LEU A 388 -12.44 21.93 -39.12
N ALA A 389 -11.49 21.70 -38.24
CA ALA A 389 -10.34 22.59 -38.04
C ALA A 389 -9.09 22.07 -38.76
N LEU A 390 -8.41 22.96 -39.46
CA LEU A 390 -7.20 22.71 -40.26
C LEU A 390 -6.12 23.73 -39.85
N GLY A 391 -5.18 23.31 -39.03
CA GLY A 391 -4.03 24.11 -38.56
C GLY A 391 -2.72 23.65 -39.20
N ARG A 392 -2.68 23.52 -40.53
CA ARG A 392 -1.50 23.08 -41.30
C ARG A 392 -1.40 23.73 -42.64
N ALA A 393 -0.18 23.82 -43.22
CA ALA A 393 0.03 24.34 -44.56
C ALA A 393 -0.66 23.46 -45.63
N ARG A 394 -1.05 24.11 -46.76
CA ARG A 394 -1.53 23.37 -47.94
C ARG A 394 -0.38 22.58 -48.58
N GLN A 395 -0.64 21.36 -48.99
CA GLN A 395 0.32 20.55 -49.74
C GLN A 395 0.63 21.20 -51.10
N ILE A 396 1.91 21.31 -51.41
CA ILE A 396 2.40 21.75 -52.72
C ILE A 396 3.24 20.62 -53.31
N ASN A 397 2.87 20.16 -54.49
CA ASN A 397 3.67 19.19 -55.21
C ASN A 397 4.62 19.92 -56.17
N LYS A 398 5.91 19.60 -56.12
CA LYS A 398 6.92 20.13 -57.06
C LYS A 398 7.59 18.94 -57.75
N PHE A 399 7.80 19.06 -59.04
CA PHE A 399 8.58 18.05 -59.78
C PHE A 399 10.03 18.02 -59.22
N LYS A 400 10.50 16.84 -58.96
CA LYS A 400 11.89 16.62 -58.58
C LYS A 400 12.77 16.89 -59.79
N LYS A 401 13.74 17.80 -59.68
CA LYS A 401 14.74 18.04 -60.74
C LYS A 401 15.68 16.88 -60.85
#